data_3deb854201129ed870e4f51b61634b6b
#
_entry.id   3deb854201129ed870e4f51b61634b6b
#
_cell.length_a   1.000
_cell.length_b   1.000
_cell.length_c   1.000
_cell.angle_alpha   90.00
_cell.angle_beta   90.00
_cell.angle_gamma   90.00
#
_symmetry.space_group_name_H-M   'P 1'
#
loop_
_entity.id
_entity.type
_entity.pdbx_description
1 polymer ?
#
loop_
_entity_poly.entity_id
_entity_poly.type
_entity_poly.pdbx_seq_one_letter_code
_entity_poly.pdbx_strand_id
1 'polypeptide(L)'
;EAAKKPARKQRQGKVPKDLLARLRLEKDAGIPGGIYHKVQIELTYNSNHIEGSRLTHDQTRYIFETNTIGISDETIKVDDIVETANHFKCIDQVIDMANFMLSESFVKQLHLLLKSGTSDSRKSWFAVGDYKRFENEVGGKETTKPSDVPKAMKKLLKEYNANKHKSLKEIIDFHYKFENIHPFQDGNGRVGRLIMFKECLRNGITPFIISDDIKQYYYRGLNEWKNEPGYLMDTCLTAQDRFKAYMDYFGLEYTD
;
A
#
# COMPACT_ATOMS: atom_id res chain seq x y z
N GLU A 1 -32.85 -39.49 29.17
CA GLU A 1 -31.42 -39.54 28.69
C GLU A 1 -31.31 -38.86 27.34
N ALA A 2 -30.81 -37.63 27.35
CA ALA A 2 -30.57 -36.86 26.12
C ALA A 2 -29.16 -37.17 25.60
N ALA A 3 -29.08 -37.83 24.45
CA ALA A 3 -27.83 -38.15 23.80
C ALA A 3 -27.07 -36.86 23.36
N LYS A 4 -25.89 -36.63 23.93
CA LYS A 4 -24.96 -35.57 23.52
C LYS A 4 -24.47 -35.84 22.07
N LYS A 5 -24.81 -34.95 21.14
CA LYS A 5 -24.24 -34.96 19.78
C LYS A 5 -22.70 -34.78 19.87
N PRO A 6 -21.91 -35.58 19.13
CA PRO A 6 -20.47 -35.45 19.17
C PRO A 6 -20.05 -34.11 18.55
N ALA A 7 -19.15 -33.41 19.22
CA ALA A 7 -18.56 -32.17 18.73
C ALA A 7 -17.87 -32.44 17.38
N ARG A 8 -18.25 -31.66 16.37
CA ARG A 8 -17.68 -31.71 15.03
C ARG A 8 -16.20 -31.33 15.16
N LYS A 9 -15.28 -32.29 15.04
CA LYS A 9 -13.83 -32.01 14.91
C LYS A 9 -13.65 -31.06 13.73
N GLN A 10 -13.33 -29.80 14.00
CA GLN A 10 -12.85 -28.88 12.97
C GLN A 10 -11.61 -29.53 12.36
N ARG A 11 -11.70 -29.89 11.07
CA ARG A 11 -10.52 -30.23 10.28
C ARG A 11 -9.63 -28.98 10.31
N GLN A 12 -8.51 -29.04 11.00
CA GLN A 12 -7.42 -28.05 10.86
C GLN A 12 -6.97 -28.14 9.41
N GLY A 13 -7.50 -27.23 8.57
CA GLY A 13 -7.04 -27.08 7.20
C GLY A 13 -5.55 -26.72 7.23
N LYS A 14 -4.78 -27.32 6.33
CA LYS A 14 -3.35 -27.00 6.18
C LYS A 14 -3.21 -25.49 5.97
N VAL A 15 -2.41 -24.83 6.81
CA VAL A 15 -2.20 -23.38 6.72
C VAL A 15 -1.54 -23.07 5.38
N PRO A 16 -2.08 -22.12 4.55
CA PRO A 16 -1.51 -21.81 3.25
C PRO A 16 -0.06 -21.34 3.34
N LYS A 17 0.76 -21.78 2.41
CA LYS A 17 2.15 -21.30 2.25
C LYS A 17 2.27 -20.19 1.22
N ASP A 18 1.28 -20.04 0.36
CA ASP A 18 1.14 -18.91 -0.55
C ASP A 18 0.80 -17.64 0.22
N LEU A 19 1.50 -16.54 -0.08
CA LEU A 19 1.36 -15.28 0.66
C LEU A 19 -0.05 -14.71 0.58
N LEU A 20 -0.63 -14.60 -0.62
CA LEU A 20 -1.96 -13.99 -0.78
C LEU A 20 -3.04 -14.82 -0.09
N ALA A 21 -2.98 -16.15 -0.22
CA ALA A 21 -3.91 -17.04 0.46
C ALA A 21 -3.78 -16.94 1.99
N ARG A 22 -2.55 -16.80 2.49
CA ARG A 22 -2.28 -16.62 3.91
C ARG A 22 -2.81 -15.26 4.43
N LEU A 23 -2.56 -14.18 3.70
CA LEU A 23 -3.06 -12.84 4.05
C LEU A 23 -4.60 -12.83 4.14
N ARG A 24 -5.28 -13.45 3.18
CA ARG A 24 -6.75 -13.58 3.18
C ARG A 24 -7.26 -14.40 4.36
N LEU A 25 -6.64 -15.56 4.60
CA LEU A 25 -7.04 -16.42 5.73
C LEU A 25 -6.92 -15.68 7.06
N GLU A 26 -5.78 -15.03 7.31
CA GLU A 26 -5.51 -14.32 8.55
C GLU A 26 -6.42 -13.09 8.73
N LYS A 27 -6.63 -12.32 7.63
CA LYS A 27 -7.56 -11.19 7.60
C LYS A 27 -8.99 -11.62 7.94
N ASP A 28 -9.51 -12.63 7.24
CA ASP A 28 -10.91 -13.06 7.39
C ASP A 28 -11.18 -13.74 8.74
N ALA A 29 -10.18 -14.42 9.29
CA ALA A 29 -10.27 -15.06 10.60
C ALA A 29 -9.91 -14.14 11.78
N GLY A 30 -9.41 -12.94 11.52
CA GLY A 30 -8.95 -12.01 12.56
C GLY A 30 -7.78 -12.56 13.40
N ILE A 31 -6.86 -13.31 12.77
CA ILE A 31 -5.74 -13.95 13.47
C ILE A 31 -4.70 -12.91 13.87
N PRO A 32 -4.41 -12.72 15.17
CA PRO A 32 -3.38 -11.79 15.61
C PRO A 32 -1.97 -12.37 15.40
N GLY A 33 -0.98 -11.50 15.22
CA GLY A 33 0.44 -11.88 15.22
C GLY A 33 0.93 -12.65 14.00
N GLY A 34 0.13 -12.77 12.94
CA GLY A 34 0.52 -13.38 11.67
C GLY A 34 1.15 -12.40 10.67
N ILE A 35 1.38 -12.88 9.45
CA ILE A 35 1.95 -12.03 8.37
C ILE A 35 1.01 -10.88 7.99
N TYR A 36 -0.31 -11.10 8.00
CA TYR A 36 -1.29 -10.04 7.78
C TYR A 36 -1.13 -8.91 8.80
N HIS A 37 -1.07 -9.25 10.09
CA HIS A 37 -0.84 -8.30 11.18
C HIS A 37 0.48 -7.52 10.97
N LYS A 38 1.55 -8.23 10.63
CA LYS A 38 2.85 -7.62 10.34
C LYS A 38 2.78 -6.64 9.16
N VAL A 39 2.16 -7.03 8.06
CA VAL A 39 1.98 -6.19 6.87
C VAL A 39 1.17 -4.94 7.18
N GLN A 40 0.07 -5.07 7.92
CA GLN A 40 -0.78 -3.95 8.31
C GLN A 40 0.03 -2.86 9.04
N ILE A 41 0.83 -3.25 10.02
CA ILE A 41 1.62 -2.30 10.81
C ILE A 41 2.78 -1.73 10.01
N GLU A 42 3.61 -2.59 9.39
CA GLU A 42 4.83 -2.16 8.73
C GLU A 42 4.56 -1.31 7.47
N LEU A 43 3.63 -1.73 6.63
CA LEU A 43 3.31 -0.98 5.42
C LEU A 43 2.65 0.36 5.76
N THR A 44 1.76 0.39 6.75
CA THR A 44 1.09 1.62 7.17
C THR A 44 2.06 2.59 7.82
N TYR A 45 2.85 2.13 8.79
CA TYR A 45 3.84 2.96 9.48
C TYR A 45 4.81 3.60 8.48
N ASN A 46 5.50 2.76 7.70
CA ASN A 46 6.54 3.25 6.79
C ASN A 46 5.96 4.15 5.70
N SER A 47 4.85 3.76 5.08
CA SER A 47 4.25 4.54 3.99
C SER A 47 3.76 5.91 4.44
N ASN A 48 3.18 6.02 5.64
CA ASN A 48 2.76 7.31 6.21
C ASN A 48 3.96 8.13 6.70
N HIS A 49 4.98 7.47 7.27
CA HIS A 49 6.17 8.17 7.78
C HIS A 49 6.99 8.81 6.65
N ILE A 50 7.09 8.15 5.49
CA ILE A 50 7.67 8.72 4.26
C ILE A 50 6.97 10.04 3.88
N GLU A 51 5.66 10.14 4.06
CA GLU A 51 4.86 11.33 3.75
C GLU A 51 4.79 12.34 4.92
N GLY A 52 5.58 12.13 5.96
CA GLY A 52 5.74 13.09 7.06
C GLY A 52 4.81 12.90 8.26
N SER A 53 4.11 11.79 8.36
CA SER A 53 3.41 11.42 9.60
C SER A 53 4.39 11.30 10.75
N ARG A 54 4.01 11.84 11.91
CA ARG A 54 4.82 11.80 13.14
C ARG A 54 4.43 10.68 14.10
N LEU A 55 3.44 9.85 13.73
CA LEU A 55 3.10 8.70 14.55
C LEU A 55 4.29 7.74 14.64
N THR A 56 4.56 7.28 15.85
CA THR A 56 5.59 6.24 16.08
C THR A 56 5.09 4.88 15.58
N HIS A 57 6.01 3.94 15.44
CA HIS A 57 5.67 2.55 15.11
C HIS A 57 4.71 1.96 16.15
N ASP A 58 4.97 2.18 17.45
CA ASP A 58 4.10 1.70 18.53
C ASP A 58 2.71 2.35 18.49
N GLN A 59 2.62 3.65 18.21
CA GLN A 59 1.32 4.32 18.06
C GLN A 59 0.53 3.74 16.88
N THR A 60 1.19 3.49 15.74
CA THR A 60 0.57 2.83 14.59
C THR A 60 0.07 1.43 14.96
N ARG A 61 0.88 0.66 15.69
CA ARG A 61 0.50 -0.66 16.20
C ARG A 61 -0.68 -0.61 17.15
N TYR A 62 -0.71 0.33 18.10
CA TYR A 62 -1.83 0.47 19.04
C TYR A 62 -3.14 0.83 18.34
N ILE A 63 -3.09 1.72 17.34
CA ILE A 63 -4.30 2.04 16.55
C ILE A 63 -4.83 0.79 15.88
N PHE A 64 -3.96 -0.05 15.29
CA PHE A 64 -4.37 -1.29 14.64
C PHE A 64 -4.91 -2.32 15.63
N GLU A 65 -4.16 -2.61 16.70
CA GLU A 65 -4.46 -3.70 17.63
C GLU A 65 -5.62 -3.39 18.59
N THR A 66 -5.71 -2.15 19.06
CA THR A 66 -6.58 -1.79 20.19
C THR A 66 -7.50 -0.60 19.89
N ASN A 67 -7.38 0.00 18.72
CA ASN A 67 -8.08 1.25 18.37
C ASN A 67 -7.84 2.37 19.39
N THR A 68 -6.66 2.41 19.97
CA THR A 68 -6.20 3.41 20.94
C THR A 68 -4.92 4.06 20.48
N ILE A 69 -4.59 5.22 21.05
CA ILE A 69 -3.32 5.90 20.84
C ILE A 69 -2.74 6.33 22.19
N GLY A 70 -1.47 6.00 22.40
CA GLY A 70 -0.71 6.57 23.51
C GLY A 70 -0.31 8.01 23.19
N ILE A 71 -0.73 8.96 24.01
CA ILE A 71 -0.35 10.37 23.89
C ILE A 71 0.91 10.60 24.73
N SER A 72 1.96 11.12 24.09
CA SER A 72 3.09 11.78 24.76
C SER A 72 2.81 13.27 24.88
N ASP A 73 3.71 14.02 25.50
CA ASP A 73 3.59 15.49 25.62
C ASP A 73 3.70 16.23 24.26
N GLU A 74 3.83 15.49 23.15
CA GLU A 74 3.91 16.04 21.80
C GLU A 74 2.54 16.19 21.16
N THR A 75 2.37 17.26 20.39
CA THR A 75 1.16 17.48 19.58
C THR A 75 1.10 16.51 18.42
N ILE A 76 0.06 15.69 18.34
CA ILE A 76 -0.22 14.77 17.25
C ILE A 76 -1.27 15.38 16.32
N LYS A 77 -1.03 15.34 15.03
CA LYS A 77 -2.03 15.74 14.03
C LYS A 77 -3.15 14.72 13.97
N VAL A 78 -4.39 15.17 14.10
CA VAL A 78 -5.57 14.28 13.96
C VAL A 78 -5.60 13.59 12.60
N ASP A 79 -5.20 14.28 11.54
CA ASP A 79 -5.14 13.68 10.20
C ASP A 79 -4.16 12.50 10.12
N ASP A 80 -3.02 12.54 10.84
CA ASP A 80 -2.10 11.40 10.89
C ASP A 80 -2.78 10.14 11.48
N ILE A 81 -3.63 10.32 12.49
CA ILE A 81 -4.41 9.23 13.09
C ILE A 81 -5.46 8.71 12.10
N VAL A 82 -6.22 9.62 11.49
CA VAL A 82 -7.28 9.26 10.53
C VAL A 82 -6.70 8.55 9.32
N GLU A 83 -5.63 9.08 8.73
CA GLU A 83 -4.98 8.48 7.57
C GLU A 83 -4.32 7.14 7.90
N THR A 84 -3.81 6.95 9.12
CA THR A 84 -3.30 5.65 9.59
C THR A 84 -4.42 4.62 9.65
N ALA A 85 -5.53 4.94 10.29
CA ALA A 85 -6.70 4.05 10.36
C ALA A 85 -7.29 3.75 8.97
N ASN A 86 -7.29 4.74 8.08
CA ASN A 86 -7.73 4.59 6.70
C ASN A 86 -6.77 3.72 5.87
N HIS A 87 -5.47 3.83 6.11
CA HIS A 87 -4.47 3.05 5.38
C HIS A 87 -4.61 1.54 5.65
N PHE A 88 -4.98 1.14 6.86
CA PHE A 88 -5.32 -0.24 7.15
C PHE A 88 -6.47 -0.76 6.27
N LYS A 89 -7.50 0.05 6.07
CA LYS A 89 -8.62 -0.29 5.16
C LYS A 89 -8.16 -0.37 3.70
N CYS A 90 -7.22 0.47 3.29
CA CYS A 90 -6.62 0.40 1.97
C CYS A 90 -5.87 -0.93 1.75
N ILE A 91 -5.13 -1.41 2.75
CA ILE A 91 -4.44 -2.71 2.69
C ILE A 91 -5.45 -3.85 2.57
N ASP A 92 -6.54 -3.82 3.32
CA ASP A 92 -7.62 -4.81 3.19
C ASP A 92 -8.19 -4.82 1.77
N GLN A 93 -8.46 -3.64 1.21
CA GLN A 93 -8.93 -3.50 -0.18
C GLN A 93 -7.91 -4.04 -1.20
N VAL A 94 -6.62 -3.81 -0.97
CA VAL A 94 -5.53 -4.35 -1.80
C VAL A 94 -5.53 -5.89 -1.78
N ILE A 95 -5.67 -6.50 -0.61
CA ILE A 95 -5.70 -7.96 -0.45
C ILE A 95 -6.94 -8.56 -1.13
N ASP A 96 -8.10 -7.96 -0.93
CA ASP A 96 -9.37 -8.44 -1.50
C ASP A 96 -9.36 -8.34 -3.03
N MET A 97 -8.84 -7.25 -3.56
CA MET A 97 -8.80 -6.95 -4.99
C MET A 97 -7.51 -7.39 -5.70
N ALA A 98 -6.62 -8.11 -5.01
CA ALA A 98 -5.29 -8.44 -5.53
C ALA A 98 -5.33 -9.11 -6.91
N ASN A 99 -6.26 -10.04 -7.17
CA ASN A 99 -6.35 -10.79 -8.42
C ASN A 99 -6.94 -10.01 -9.60
N PHE A 100 -7.53 -8.84 -9.36
CA PHE A 100 -8.15 -8.05 -10.42
C PHE A 100 -7.13 -7.13 -11.12
N MET A 101 -7.38 -6.87 -12.40
CA MET A 101 -6.57 -5.88 -13.15
C MET A 101 -6.72 -4.49 -12.53
N LEU A 102 -5.68 -3.67 -12.66
CA LEU A 102 -5.75 -2.27 -12.25
C LEU A 102 -6.83 -1.54 -13.07
N SER A 103 -7.66 -0.78 -12.39
CA SER A 103 -8.68 0.07 -12.99
C SER A 103 -8.62 1.46 -12.39
N GLU A 104 -9.13 2.44 -13.15
CA GLU A 104 -9.25 3.81 -12.65
C GLU A 104 -10.12 3.89 -11.40
N SER A 105 -11.21 3.12 -11.36
CA SER A 105 -12.11 3.05 -10.20
C SER A 105 -11.39 2.51 -8.96
N PHE A 106 -10.54 1.49 -9.10
CA PHE A 106 -9.76 0.96 -7.97
C PHE A 106 -8.74 1.99 -7.46
N VAL A 107 -8.04 2.67 -8.36
CA VAL A 107 -7.07 3.73 -7.97
C VAL A 107 -7.78 4.85 -7.21
N LYS A 108 -8.92 5.31 -7.71
CA LYS A 108 -9.75 6.33 -7.06
C LYS A 108 -10.33 5.84 -5.73
N GLN A 109 -10.70 4.57 -5.63
CA GLN A 109 -11.21 3.95 -4.39
C GLN A 109 -10.14 3.92 -3.28
N LEU A 110 -8.89 3.61 -3.60
CA LEU A 110 -7.79 3.69 -2.62
C LEU A 110 -7.63 5.12 -2.09
N HIS A 111 -7.66 6.12 -2.97
CA HIS A 111 -7.59 7.52 -2.56
C HIS A 111 -8.81 7.93 -1.72
N LEU A 112 -10.01 7.50 -2.09
CA LEU A 112 -11.23 7.74 -1.34
C LEU A 112 -11.12 7.19 0.09
N LEU A 113 -10.69 5.94 0.24
CA LEU A 113 -10.48 5.32 1.54
C LEU A 113 -9.44 6.07 2.37
N LEU A 114 -8.29 6.39 1.75
CA LEU A 114 -7.16 7.03 2.43
C LEU A 114 -7.51 8.41 2.99
N LYS A 115 -8.18 9.24 2.20
CA LYS A 115 -8.43 10.66 2.53
C LYS A 115 -9.79 10.94 3.16
N SER A 116 -10.66 9.94 3.30
CA SER A 116 -11.96 10.11 3.93
C SER A 116 -11.84 10.54 5.40
N GLY A 117 -12.61 11.54 5.80
CA GLY A 117 -12.66 12.02 7.17
C GLY A 117 -11.48 12.89 7.61
N THR A 118 -10.51 13.16 6.74
CA THR A 118 -9.40 14.07 7.00
C THR A 118 -9.86 15.55 6.94
N SER A 119 -9.02 16.46 7.42
CA SER A 119 -9.27 17.90 7.27
C SER A 119 -9.37 18.31 5.80
N ASP A 120 -8.61 17.68 4.92
CA ASP A 120 -8.68 17.91 3.47
C ASP A 120 -10.04 17.55 2.89
N SER A 121 -10.69 16.50 3.39
CA SER A 121 -12.01 16.08 2.91
C SER A 121 -13.12 17.12 3.12
N ARG A 122 -12.89 18.10 3.99
CA ARG A 122 -13.82 19.20 4.27
C ARG A 122 -13.61 20.42 3.37
N LYS A 123 -12.53 20.43 2.58
CA LYS A 123 -12.21 21.53 1.67
C LYS A 123 -12.94 21.31 0.36
N SER A 124 -13.74 22.29 -0.08
CA SER A 124 -14.54 22.17 -1.31
C SER A 124 -13.72 21.97 -2.60
N TRP A 125 -12.46 22.37 -2.58
CA TRP A 125 -11.54 22.26 -3.70
C TRP A 125 -10.75 20.96 -3.70
N PHE A 126 -10.70 20.21 -2.60
CA PHE A 126 -9.98 18.95 -2.50
C PHE A 126 -10.91 17.80 -2.92
N ALA A 127 -10.58 17.15 -4.03
CA ALA A 127 -11.37 16.05 -4.55
C ALA A 127 -10.95 14.72 -3.90
N VAL A 128 -11.70 14.26 -2.90
CA VAL A 128 -11.49 12.95 -2.26
C VAL A 128 -12.02 11.85 -3.19
N GLY A 129 -11.17 10.90 -3.57
CA GLY A 129 -11.55 9.82 -4.47
C GLY A 129 -11.67 10.25 -5.94
N ASP A 130 -11.17 11.43 -6.29
CA ASP A 130 -11.11 11.90 -7.66
C ASP A 130 -9.83 12.69 -7.94
N TYR A 131 -9.55 12.95 -9.20
CA TYR A 131 -8.33 13.61 -9.63
C TYR A 131 -8.25 15.06 -9.16
N LYS A 132 -7.01 15.55 -9.03
CA LYS A 132 -6.70 16.90 -8.57
C LYS A 132 -7.36 17.97 -9.43
N ARG A 133 -7.72 19.08 -8.80
CA ARG A 133 -8.32 20.26 -9.45
C ARG A 133 -7.32 21.40 -9.63
N PHE A 134 -6.23 21.38 -8.86
CA PHE A 134 -5.18 22.38 -8.89
C PHE A 134 -3.84 21.75 -9.25
N GLU A 135 -2.97 22.55 -9.85
CA GLU A 135 -1.59 22.17 -10.11
C GLU A 135 -0.86 21.87 -8.81
N ASN A 136 0.05 20.92 -8.84
CA ASN A 136 0.93 20.55 -7.75
C ASN A 136 2.32 20.20 -8.27
N GLU A 137 3.28 20.14 -7.35
CA GLU A 137 4.66 19.83 -7.64
C GLU A 137 5.14 18.64 -6.82
N VAL A 138 6.13 17.92 -7.32
CA VAL A 138 6.83 16.85 -6.62
C VAL A 138 8.33 17.07 -6.76
N GLY A 139 9.02 17.24 -5.64
CA GLY A 139 10.46 17.44 -5.63
C GLY A 139 10.91 18.64 -6.47
N GLY A 140 10.10 19.71 -6.50
CA GLY A 140 10.35 20.92 -7.29
C GLY A 140 10.13 20.76 -8.81
N LYS A 141 9.50 19.68 -9.23
CA LYS A 141 9.12 19.44 -10.63
C LYS A 141 7.60 19.55 -10.80
N GLU A 142 7.18 20.26 -11.84
CA GLU A 142 5.78 20.31 -12.26
C GLU A 142 5.28 18.89 -12.62
N THR A 143 4.06 18.58 -12.22
CA THR A 143 3.39 17.33 -12.53
C THR A 143 2.38 17.53 -13.68
N THR A 144 1.71 16.47 -14.11
CA THR A 144 0.67 16.59 -15.16
C THR A 144 -0.39 17.60 -14.74
N LYS A 145 -0.78 18.51 -15.66
CA LYS A 145 -1.81 19.52 -15.41
C LYS A 145 -3.17 18.85 -15.11
N PRO A 146 -3.98 19.41 -14.22
CA PRO A 146 -5.27 18.81 -13.85
C PRO A 146 -6.15 18.42 -15.03
N SER A 147 -6.22 19.25 -16.08
CA SER A 147 -6.98 18.98 -17.32
C SER A 147 -6.51 17.73 -18.07
N ASP A 148 -5.23 17.38 -17.95
CA ASP A 148 -4.60 16.29 -18.70
C ASP A 148 -4.53 14.98 -17.90
N VAL A 149 -4.72 15.03 -16.56
CA VAL A 149 -4.67 13.86 -15.69
C VAL A 149 -5.59 12.72 -16.15
N PRO A 150 -6.87 12.93 -16.48
CA PRO A 150 -7.74 11.84 -16.91
C PRO A 150 -7.20 11.10 -18.14
N LYS A 151 -6.71 11.85 -19.12
CA LYS A 151 -6.12 11.28 -20.34
C LYS A 151 -4.82 10.53 -20.06
N ALA A 152 -3.96 11.10 -19.22
CA ALA A 152 -2.68 10.49 -18.82
C ALA A 152 -2.90 9.20 -18.05
N MET A 153 -3.82 9.18 -17.08
CA MET A 153 -4.16 7.98 -16.32
C MET A 153 -4.78 6.89 -17.16
N LYS A 154 -5.70 7.25 -18.06
CA LYS A 154 -6.30 6.30 -19.00
C LYS A 154 -5.25 5.66 -19.90
N LYS A 155 -4.30 6.46 -20.40
CA LYS A 155 -3.18 5.97 -21.22
C LYS A 155 -2.29 5.03 -20.41
N LEU A 156 -1.87 5.44 -19.20
CA LEU A 156 -1.01 4.64 -18.32
C LEU A 156 -1.64 3.28 -18.01
N LEU A 157 -2.91 3.26 -17.61
CA LEU A 157 -3.61 2.03 -17.28
C LEU A 157 -3.80 1.13 -18.51
N LYS A 158 -4.10 1.70 -19.68
CA LYS A 158 -4.22 0.94 -20.95
C LYS A 158 -2.90 0.27 -21.31
N GLU A 159 -1.79 1.01 -21.29
CA GLU A 159 -0.46 0.49 -21.61
C GLU A 159 -0.04 -0.58 -20.60
N TYR A 160 -0.22 -0.31 -19.31
CA TYR A 160 0.10 -1.27 -18.26
C TYR A 160 -0.71 -2.57 -18.40
N ASN A 161 -2.00 -2.48 -18.64
CA ASN A 161 -2.88 -3.65 -18.76
C ASN A 161 -2.77 -4.40 -20.10
N ALA A 162 -1.99 -3.92 -21.06
CA ALA A 162 -1.81 -4.60 -22.36
C ALA A 162 -1.22 -5.99 -22.19
N ASN A 163 -0.32 -6.18 -21.23
CA ASN A 163 0.24 -7.49 -20.86
C ASN A 163 -0.45 -8.03 -19.61
N LYS A 164 -0.77 -9.32 -19.60
CA LYS A 164 -1.44 -9.97 -18.48
C LYS A 164 -0.51 -10.19 -17.29
N HIS A 165 0.73 -10.58 -17.55
CA HIS A 165 1.74 -10.85 -16.53
C HIS A 165 2.76 -9.72 -16.48
N LYS A 166 3.20 -9.36 -15.26
CA LYS A 166 4.14 -8.27 -15.02
C LYS A 166 5.42 -8.76 -14.38
N SER A 167 6.53 -8.21 -14.84
CA SER A 167 7.79 -8.26 -14.12
C SER A 167 7.83 -7.20 -13.01
N LEU A 168 8.73 -7.37 -12.05
CA LEU A 168 8.98 -6.38 -11.01
C LEU A 168 9.32 -5.00 -11.62
N LYS A 169 10.12 -4.97 -12.69
CA LYS A 169 10.49 -3.73 -13.39
C LYS A 169 9.28 -3.01 -13.98
N GLU A 170 8.32 -3.73 -14.56
CA GLU A 170 7.08 -3.12 -15.11
C GLU A 170 6.21 -2.54 -14.00
N ILE A 171 6.14 -3.19 -12.84
CA ILE A 171 5.41 -2.68 -11.66
C ILE A 171 6.05 -1.38 -11.15
N ILE A 172 7.38 -1.36 -11.05
CA ILE A 172 8.13 -0.18 -10.61
C ILE A 172 8.02 0.95 -11.66
N ASP A 173 8.07 0.64 -12.96
CA ASP A 173 7.90 1.62 -14.03
C ASP A 173 6.49 2.24 -14.01
N PHE A 174 5.47 1.43 -13.73
CA PHE A 174 4.11 1.96 -13.52
C PHE A 174 4.09 2.96 -12.35
N HIS A 175 4.69 2.59 -11.22
CA HIS A 175 4.76 3.47 -10.05
C HIS A 175 5.47 4.79 -10.37
N TYR A 176 6.63 4.73 -11.05
CA TYR A 176 7.35 5.91 -11.50
C TYR A 176 6.46 6.83 -12.38
N LYS A 177 5.77 6.26 -13.37
CA LYS A 177 4.87 7.02 -14.25
C LYS A 177 3.68 7.60 -13.48
N PHE A 178 3.13 6.86 -12.53
CA PHE A 178 2.06 7.31 -11.65
C PHE A 178 2.51 8.51 -10.79
N GLU A 179 3.69 8.43 -10.19
CA GLU A 179 4.28 9.54 -9.42
C GLU A 179 4.51 10.79 -10.27
N ASN A 180 4.91 10.64 -11.54
CA ASN A 180 5.08 11.79 -12.44
C ASN A 180 3.74 12.41 -12.88
N ILE A 181 2.69 11.62 -13.07
CA ILE A 181 1.34 12.15 -13.33
C ILE A 181 0.85 12.88 -12.10
N HIS A 182 1.07 12.32 -10.93
CA HIS A 182 0.63 12.85 -9.63
C HIS A 182 -0.85 13.19 -9.63
N PRO A 183 -1.72 12.17 -9.83
CA PRO A 183 -3.11 12.39 -10.23
C PRO A 183 -3.99 13.03 -9.15
N PHE A 184 -3.62 12.90 -7.88
CA PHE A 184 -4.39 13.42 -6.76
C PHE A 184 -3.77 14.69 -6.19
N GLN A 185 -4.54 15.46 -5.44
CA GLN A 185 -4.05 16.68 -4.80
C GLN A 185 -3.04 16.38 -3.69
N ASP A 186 -3.23 15.26 -2.98
CA ASP A 186 -2.36 14.67 -1.97
C ASP A 186 -2.57 13.16 -1.89
N GLY A 187 -1.66 12.42 -1.25
CA GLY A 187 -1.78 10.97 -1.05
C GLY A 187 -1.28 10.10 -2.22
N ASN A 188 -0.66 10.68 -3.25
CA ASN A 188 -0.18 9.95 -4.41
C ASN A 188 0.85 8.88 -4.06
N GLY A 189 1.87 9.21 -3.26
CA GLY A 189 2.91 8.27 -2.85
C GLY A 189 2.34 7.06 -2.11
N ARG A 190 1.41 7.27 -1.19
CA ARG A 190 0.75 6.18 -0.45
C ARG A 190 -0.09 5.29 -1.37
N VAL A 191 -0.92 5.87 -2.24
CA VAL A 191 -1.69 5.13 -3.24
C VAL A 191 -0.76 4.36 -4.18
N GLY A 192 0.30 5.00 -4.68
CA GLY A 192 1.28 4.37 -5.56
C GLY A 192 1.98 3.16 -4.92
N ARG A 193 2.40 3.27 -3.66
CA ARG A 193 3.03 2.14 -2.93
C ARG A 193 2.05 1.02 -2.63
N LEU A 194 0.78 1.33 -2.34
CA LEU A 194 -0.29 0.33 -2.20
C LEU A 194 -0.54 -0.42 -3.53
N ILE A 195 -0.52 0.29 -4.66
CA ILE A 195 -0.64 -0.33 -5.99
C ILE A 195 0.55 -1.25 -6.28
N MET A 196 1.78 -0.83 -5.98
CA MET A 196 2.96 -1.71 -6.15
C MET A 196 2.80 -3.00 -5.33
N PHE A 197 2.41 -2.90 -4.08
CA PHE A 197 2.18 -4.06 -3.21
C PHE A 197 1.10 -5.00 -3.80
N LYS A 198 -0.02 -4.43 -4.23
CA LYS A 198 -1.12 -5.16 -4.88
C LYS A 198 -0.68 -5.89 -6.14
N GLU A 199 0.08 -5.22 -7.01
CA GLU A 199 0.49 -5.81 -8.28
C GLU A 199 1.57 -6.89 -8.09
N CYS A 200 2.42 -6.78 -7.08
CA CYS A 200 3.29 -7.88 -6.68
C CYS A 200 2.47 -9.11 -6.27
N LEU A 201 1.46 -8.95 -5.39
CA LEU A 201 0.57 -10.05 -5.00
C LEU A 201 -0.12 -10.69 -6.21
N ARG A 202 -0.63 -9.86 -7.13
CA ARG A 202 -1.34 -10.34 -8.34
C ARG A 202 -0.47 -11.20 -9.23
N ASN A 203 0.81 -10.86 -9.35
CA ASN A 203 1.74 -11.52 -10.28
C ASN A 203 2.59 -12.61 -9.60
N GLY A 204 2.34 -12.94 -8.33
CA GLY A 204 3.13 -13.93 -7.59
C GLY A 204 4.57 -13.48 -7.32
N ILE A 205 4.82 -12.18 -7.36
CA ILE A 205 6.11 -11.57 -7.04
C ILE A 205 6.12 -11.26 -5.55
N THR A 206 7.23 -11.56 -4.87
CA THR A 206 7.40 -11.16 -3.47
C THR A 206 7.24 -9.65 -3.34
N PRO A 207 6.27 -9.15 -2.55
CA PRO A 207 6.11 -7.72 -2.37
C PRO A 207 7.24 -7.14 -1.53
N PHE A 208 7.22 -5.83 -1.38
CA PHE A 208 8.18 -5.11 -0.57
C PHE A 208 7.56 -3.87 0.09
N ILE A 209 8.21 -3.42 1.15
CA ILE A 209 7.83 -2.22 1.90
C ILE A 209 9.02 -1.28 1.88
N ILE A 210 8.85 -0.11 1.29
CA ILE A 210 9.86 0.95 1.39
C ILE A 210 9.84 1.47 2.82
N SER A 211 10.88 1.18 3.58
CA SER A 211 11.03 1.65 4.95
C SER A 211 11.65 3.04 5.01
N ASP A 212 11.40 3.75 6.10
CA ASP A 212 11.85 5.14 6.26
C ASP A 212 13.37 5.31 6.16
N ASP A 213 14.14 4.33 6.61
CA ASP A 213 15.61 4.34 6.54
C ASP A 213 16.18 4.32 5.11
N ILE A 214 15.40 3.81 4.14
CA ILE A 214 15.80 3.78 2.72
C ILE A 214 15.05 4.80 1.85
N LYS A 215 14.23 5.66 2.44
CA LYS A 215 13.42 6.61 1.67
C LYS A 215 14.23 7.54 0.76
N GLN A 216 15.43 7.93 1.16
CA GLN A 216 16.27 8.80 0.34
C GLN A 216 16.76 8.10 -0.93
N TYR A 217 17.08 6.81 -0.86
CA TYR A 217 17.41 5.99 -2.03
C TYR A 217 16.20 5.79 -2.93
N TYR A 218 15.02 5.62 -2.36
CA TYR A 218 13.76 5.56 -3.09
C TYR A 218 13.48 6.85 -3.87
N TYR A 219 13.58 8.02 -3.24
CA TYR A 219 13.40 9.29 -3.93
C TYR A 219 14.47 9.54 -5.00
N ARG A 220 15.73 9.23 -4.71
CA ARG A 220 16.80 9.27 -5.72
C ARG A 220 16.46 8.36 -6.90
N GLY A 221 16.04 7.15 -6.63
CA GLY A 221 15.68 6.19 -7.66
C GLY A 221 14.52 6.66 -8.54
N LEU A 222 13.49 7.29 -7.94
CA LEU A 222 12.41 7.92 -8.71
C LEU A 222 12.92 9.08 -9.58
N ASN A 223 13.78 9.91 -9.06
CA ASN A 223 14.34 11.04 -9.83
C ASN A 223 15.19 10.60 -11.01
N GLU A 224 15.96 9.54 -10.85
CA GLU A 224 16.92 9.02 -11.84
C GLU A 224 16.36 7.88 -12.70
N TRP A 225 15.11 7.46 -12.55
CA TRP A 225 14.57 6.29 -13.21
C TRP A 225 14.79 6.24 -14.73
N LYS A 226 14.70 7.37 -15.40
CA LYS A 226 14.92 7.45 -16.86
C LYS A 226 16.38 7.28 -17.26
N ASN A 227 17.31 7.72 -16.40
CA ASN A 227 18.73 7.75 -16.69
C ASN A 227 19.42 6.50 -16.15
N GLU A 228 19.09 6.11 -14.92
CA GLU A 228 19.70 5.00 -14.20
C GLU A 228 18.63 4.23 -13.41
N PRO A 229 17.87 3.33 -14.07
CA PRO A 229 16.82 2.54 -13.41
C PRO A 229 17.35 1.66 -12.26
N GLY A 230 18.65 1.34 -12.29
CA GLY A 230 19.29 0.51 -11.28
C GLY A 230 19.09 1.02 -9.86
N TYR A 231 19.13 2.33 -9.64
CA TYR A 231 18.96 2.89 -8.29
C TYR A 231 17.62 2.53 -7.64
N LEU A 232 16.51 2.67 -8.37
CA LEU A 232 15.19 2.31 -7.83
C LEU A 232 15.01 0.79 -7.76
N MET A 233 15.51 0.07 -8.76
CA MET A 233 15.48 -1.39 -8.76
C MET A 233 16.22 -1.96 -7.55
N ASP A 234 17.44 -1.53 -7.27
CA ASP A 234 18.25 -1.99 -6.14
C ASP A 234 17.59 -1.66 -4.80
N THR A 235 16.98 -0.48 -4.70
CA THR A 235 16.21 -0.09 -3.50
C THR A 235 15.02 -1.02 -3.28
N CYS A 236 14.24 -1.31 -4.33
CA CYS A 236 13.10 -2.20 -4.24
C CYS A 236 13.53 -3.66 -3.97
N LEU A 237 14.60 -4.14 -4.58
CA LEU A 237 15.15 -5.47 -4.31
C LEU A 237 15.65 -5.59 -2.87
N THR A 238 16.33 -4.58 -2.33
CA THR A 238 16.73 -4.55 -0.92
C THR A 238 15.51 -4.62 0.00
N ALA A 239 14.46 -3.88 -0.31
CA ALA A 239 13.20 -3.94 0.45
C ALA A 239 12.50 -5.30 0.31
N GLN A 240 12.59 -5.94 -0.86
CA GLN A 240 12.07 -7.29 -1.12
C GLN A 240 12.79 -8.34 -0.29
N ASP A 241 14.12 -8.26 -0.17
CA ASP A 241 14.90 -9.18 0.66
C ASP A 241 14.51 -9.08 2.14
N ARG A 242 14.23 -7.86 2.62
CA ARG A 242 13.70 -7.67 3.98
C ARG A 242 12.30 -8.29 4.13
N PHE A 243 11.47 -8.24 3.10
CA PHE A 243 10.15 -8.87 3.14
C PHE A 243 10.25 -10.41 3.07
N LYS A 244 11.20 -10.96 2.33
CA LYS A 244 11.51 -12.40 2.32
C LYS A 244 11.83 -12.89 3.74
N ALA A 245 12.56 -12.12 4.54
CA ALA A 245 12.81 -12.47 5.94
C ALA A 245 11.51 -12.59 6.77
N TYR A 246 10.50 -11.76 6.49
CA TYR A 246 9.18 -11.96 7.11
C TYR A 246 8.52 -13.26 6.62
N MET A 247 8.59 -13.53 5.31
CA MET A 247 8.02 -14.76 4.73
C MET A 247 8.66 -16.01 5.34
N ASP A 248 9.99 -16.03 5.49
CA ASP A 248 10.72 -17.11 6.15
C ASP A 248 10.26 -17.32 7.60
N TYR A 249 10.14 -16.23 8.35
CA TYR A 249 9.68 -16.29 9.74
C TYR A 249 8.27 -16.91 9.87
N PHE A 250 7.39 -16.62 8.92
CA PHE A 250 6.01 -17.15 8.92
C PHE A 250 5.87 -18.47 8.13
N GLY A 251 6.97 -19.04 7.60
CA GLY A 251 6.98 -20.29 6.86
C GLY A 251 6.24 -20.23 5.52
N LEU A 252 6.36 -19.10 4.82
CA LEU A 252 5.78 -18.86 3.51
C LEU A 252 6.78 -19.20 2.39
N GLU A 253 6.25 -19.64 1.25
CA GLU A 253 7.03 -19.91 0.05
C GLU A 253 7.07 -18.68 -0.87
N TYR A 254 8.21 -18.46 -1.52
CA TYR A 254 8.40 -17.46 -2.55
C TYR A 254 9.31 -18.00 -3.64
N THR A 255 9.22 -17.45 -4.83
CA THR A 255 10.15 -17.69 -5.94
C THR A 255 11.17 -16.58 -5.99
N ASP A 256 12.43 -16.92 -6.21
CA ASP A 256 13.53 -15.97 -6.45
C ASP A 256 13.41 -15.26 -7.79
#